data_9bc26b2bdbd9d592a782fa9f8fad35f7
#
_entry.id   9bc26b2bdbd9d592a782fa9f8fad35f7
#
_cell.length_a   1.000
_cell.length_b   1.000
_cell.length_c   1.000
_cell.angle_alpha   90.00
_cell.angle_beta   90.00
_cell.angle_gamma   90.00
#
_symmetry.space_group_name_H-M   'P 1'
#
loop_
_entity.id
_entity.type
_entity.pdbx_description
1 polymer ?
#
loop_
_entity_poly.entity_id
_entity_poly.type
_entity_poly.pdbx_seq_one_letter_code
_entity_poly.pdbx_strand_id
1 'polypeptide(L)'
;MQENIEKNFKLFRMYDKNHIICDAPFDYRNIYYTALRVLTHDVLLLGYENYFDSLKDLFLLYSDEVVLEKDFLFLNKVYRKRKAGFLGIFKKPLYSYKYVYNLIIETGYIMHIYMNFNLDKWLDHVASLFKLSTKKIEFFKIFFCLLFSEDYAALTEFINKSHIPYMKVTIKNLLENISKIKHYESLCPFNIAVVATMSSGKSTFVNALLGNEIFPEANTACTAKITSVYDNDNFNRISGLVMKNDRIVQTSNNLSNDDLIKWNRDKNIDRIILEGNLDNISNKNKIVAVHDTPGTNFSGDNTHHDITFDFLTKNKMNAVIFIANAEHLATTDEFQLLTELYEKIVKKQKNKVVFVINKSDSIDSDKERISDYCKKLRDEIVSIGFNPKSIIIPISAKSARLFKMAIKGKSLNFTQKEKNDFMTDISLLLEDNSIALASDIKASCHDTDDSSIYIENKSFSRNQLRKALYNTGLPNVEKALEMIAANLI
;
A
#
# COMPACT_ATOMS: atom_id res chain seq x y z
N MET A 1 18.90 -1.84 -5.56
CA MET A 1 17.73 -0.95 -5.28
C MET A 1 16.47 -1.75 -4.97
N GLN A 2 15.97 -2.56 -5.89
CA GLN A 2 14.75 -3.36 -5.71
C GLN A 2 14.82 -4.29 -4.49
N GLU A 3 15.97 -4.92 -4.24
CA GLU A 3 16.21 -5.79 -3.09
C GLU A 3 16.06 -5.08 -1.73
N ASN A 4 16.52 -3.83 -1.61
CA ASN A 4 16.35 -3.05 -0.37
C ASN A 4 14.90 -2.62 -0.14
N ILE A 5 14.18 -2.32 -1.22
CA ILE A 5 12.74 -1.99 -1.16
C ILE A 5 11.96 -3.22 -0.70
N GLU A 6 12.22 -4.38 -1.31
CA GLU A 6 11.56 -5.64 -0.96
C GLU A 6 11.83 -6.04 0.50
N LYS A 7 13.07 -5.91 0.99
CA LYS A 7 13.41 -6.20 2.39
C LYS A 7 12.63 -5.33 3.37
N ASN A 8 12.48 -4.03 3.09
CA ASN A 8 11.69 -3.14 3.97
C ASN A 8 10.22 -3.53 4.01
N PHE A 9 9.62 -3.86 2.87
CA PHE A 9 8.23 -4.31 2.86
C PHE A 9 8.04 -5.66 3.55
N LYS A 10 9.04 -6.56 3.55
CA LYS A 10 8.98 -7.82 4.33
C LYS A 10 8.69 -7.57 5.80
N LEU A 11 9.40 -6.63 6.42
CA LEU A 11 9.16 -6.28 7.81
C LEU A 11 7.75 -5.74 8.03
N PHE A 12 7.29 -4.82 7.19
CA PHE A 12 5.92 -4.28 7.30
C PHE A 12 4.84 -5.37 7.24
N ARG A 13 5.07 -6.41 6.43
CA ARG A 13 4.15 -7.54 6.30
C ARG A 13 4.11 -8.45 7.52
N MET A 14 5.15 -8.44 8.36
CA MET A 14 5.18 -9.22 9.61
C MET A 14 4.29 -8.62 10.71
N TYR A 15 4.01 -7.32 10.65
CA TYR A 15 3.30 -6.61 11.70
C TYR A 15 1.97 -6.07 11.19
N ASP A 16 0.88 -6.67 11.62
CA ASP A 16 -0.47 -6.20 11.38
C ASP A 16 -1.22 -5.93 12.69
N LYS A 17 -2.44 -5.42 12.58
CA LYS A 17 -3.29 -5.15 13.75
C LYS A 17 -3.68 -6.41 14.55
N ASN A 18 -3.47 -7.60 13.98
CA ASN A 18 -3.74 -8.88 14.66
C ASN A 18 -2.50 -9.39 15.42
N HIS A 19 -1.41 -8.61 15.40
CA HIS A 19 -0.22 -8.97 16.14
C HIS A 19 -0.53 -9.07 17.63
N ILE A 20 -0.02 -10.15 18.25
CA ILE A 20 -0.27 -10.51 19.65
C ILE A 20 -0.09 -9.36 20.65
N ILE A 21 0.78 -8.40 20.32
CA ILE A 21 1.11 -7.29 21.20
C ILE A 21 0.10 -6.15 21.13
N CYS A 22 -0.68 -6.03 20.04
CA CYS A 22 -1.61 -4.93 19.85
C CYS A 22 -2.71 -4.89 20.93
N ASP A 23 -3.14 -6.07 21.42
CA ASP A 23 -4.14 -6.20 22.49
C ASP A 23 -3.51 -6.21 23.90
N ALA A 24 -2.20 -6.06 24.01
CA ALA A 24 -1.52 -6.07 25.29
C ALA A 24 -1.62 -4.72 26.02
N PRO A 25 -1.56 -4.69 27.36
CA PRO A 25 -1.44 -3.45 28.12
C PRO A 25 -0.21 -2.63 27.67
N PHE A 26 -0.29 -1.29 27.80
CA PHE A 26 0.75 -0.36 27.37
C PHE A 26 2.15 -0.74 27.87
N ASP A 27 2.31 -1.06 29.16
CA ASP A 27 3.61 -1.45 29.73
C ASP A 27 4.21 -2.67 29.04
N TYR A 28 3.36 -3.63 28.63
CA TYR A 28 3.80 -4.82 27.91
C TYR A 28 4.25 -4.50 26.50
N ARG A 29 3.51 -3.64 25.80
CA ARG A 29 3.86 -3.19 24.44
C ARG A 29 5.19 -2.47 24.43
N ASN A 30 5.40 -1.58 25.40
CA ASN A 30 6.64 -0.83 25.54
C ASN A 30 7.84 -1.76 25.80
N ILE A 31 7.69 -2.71 26.73
CA ILE A 31 8.75 -3.69 27.04
C ILE A 31 9.05 -4.57 25.82
N TYR A 32 8.02 -5.03 25.13
CA TYR A 32 8.18 -5.84 23.94
C TYR A 32 8.94 -5.11 22.84
N TYR A 33 8.55 -3.88 22.57
CA TYR A 33 9.21 -3.02 21.58
C TYR A 33 10.67 -2.73 21.95
N THR A 34 10.95 -2.43 23.22
CA THR A 34 12.31 -2.21 23.70
C THR A 34 13.17 -3.47 23.53
N ALA A 35 12.62 -4.63 23.88
CA ALA A 35 13.32 -5.90 23.71
C ALA A 35 13.53 -6.28 22.22
N LEU A 36 12.56 -5.98 21.37
CA LEU A 36 12.68 -6.14 19.92
C LEU A 36 13.89 -5.35 19.39
N ARG A 37 14.01 -4.08 19.74
CA ARG A 37 15.14 -3.23 19.32
C ARG A 37 16.47 -3.72 19.85
N VAL A 38 16.55 -4.14 21.10
CA VAL A 38 17.78 -4.66 21.69
C VAL A 38 18.25 -5.94 21.01
N LEU A 39 17.32 -6.86 20.73
CA LEU A 39 17.64 -8.15 20.11
C LEU A 39 17.93 -8.08 18.61
N THR A 40 17.53 -7.00 17.96
CA THR A 40 17.76 -6.74 16.53
C THR A 40 18.70 -5.56 16.31
N HIS A 41 19.51 -5.20 17.32
CA HIS A 41 20.38 -4.04 17.27
C HIS A 41 21.31 -4.01 16.04
N ASP A 42 21.90 -5.15 15.69
CA ASP A 42 22.79 -5.24 14.54
C ASP A 42 22.07 -4.94 13.21
N VAL A 43 20.79 -5.29 13.10
CA VAL A 43 19.95 -4.91 11.96
C VAL A 43 19.70 -3.41 11.93
N LEU A 44 19.50 -2.76 13.09
CA LEU A 44 19.36 -1.31 13.17
C LEU A 44 20.58 -0.58 12.64
N LEU A 45 21.79 -1.08 12.95
CA LEU A 45 23.04 -0.51 12.45
C LEU A 45 23.22 -0.61 10.93
N LEU A 46 22.44 -1.46 10.24
CA LEU A 46 22.40 -1.54 8.78
C LEU A 46 21.54 -0.44 8.13
N GLY A 47 20.99 0.50 8.90
CA GLY A 47 20.18 1.62 8.40
C GLY A 47 18.67 1.39 8.41
N TYR A 48 18.19 0.37 9.13
CA TYR A 48 16.76 0.10 9.30
C TYR A 48 16.16 0.77 10.54
N GLU A 49 16.84 1.75 11.14
CA GLU A 49 16.43 2.40 12.39
C GLU A 49 15.08 3.12 12.24
N ASN A 50 14.91 3.90 11.19
CA ASN A 50 13.65 4.60 10.89
C ASN A 50 12.46 3.66 10.74
N TYR A 51 12.70 2.42 10.35
CA TYR A 51 11.70 1.39 10.24
C TYR A 51 11.12 0.99 11.59
N PHE A 52 12.00 0.70 12.56
CA PHE A 52 11.56 0.32 13.92
C PHE A 52 10.81 1.47 14.60
N ASP A 53 11.19 2.71 14.30
CA ASP A 53 10.46 3.89 14.81
C ASP A 53 9.01 3.94 14.30
N SER A 54 8.77 3.51 13.06
CA SER A 54 7.41 3.43 12.53
C SER A 54 6.52 2.38 13.19
N LEU A 55 7.09 1.40 13.91
CA LEU A 55 6.33 0.43 14.70
C LEU A 55 5.76 1.03 15.99
N LYS A 56 6.25 2.20 16.44
CA LYS A 56 5.70 2.89 17.63
C LYS A 56 4.21 3.16 17.47
N ASP A 57 3.79 3.62 16.29
CA ASP A 57 2.39 3.90 16.00
C ASP A 57 1.55 2.62 16.02
N LEU A 58 2.07 1.54 15.43
CA LEU A 58 1.39 0.25 15.44
C LEU A 58 1.21 -0.27 16.87
N PHE A 59 2.22 -0.11 17.70
CA PHE A 59 2.18 -0.56 19.10
C PHE A 59 1.53 0.46 20.03
N LEU A 60 1.07 1.61 19.49
CA LEU A 60 0.48 2.73 20.24
C LEU A 60 1.40 3.19 21.37
N LEU A 61 2.68 3.41 21.08
CA LEU A 61 3.70 3.82 22.04
C LEU A 61 3.97 5.31 21.89
N TYR A 62 4.04 6.00 23.03
CA TYR A 62 4.34 7.43 23.14
C TYR A 62 5.71 7.64 23.82
N SER A 63 6.72 6.88 23.49
CA SER A 63 7.99 6.96 24.20
C SER A 63 9.01 7.85 23.50
N ASP A 64 9.75 8.59 24.32
CA ASP A 64 10.95 9.36 23.99
C ASP A 64 12.09 8.47 23.45
N GLU A 65 13.12 9.11 22.90
CA GLU A 65 14.32 8.47 22.39
C GLU A 65 14.87 7.39 23.32
N VAL A 66 15.08 6.21 22.74
CA VAL A 66 15.55 5.04 23.46
C VAL A 66 17.07 4.97 23.36
N VAL A 67 17.76 4.96 24.48
CA VAL A 67 19.22 4.82 24.57
C VAL A 67 19.57 3.37 24.92
N LEU A 68 20.21 2.65 24.03
CA LEU A 68 20.45 1.21 24.06
C LEU A 68 21.02 0.67 25.38
N GLU A 69 21.99 1.35 25.97
CA GLU A 69 22.57 0.92 27.26
C GLU A 69 21.54 1.00 28.40
N LYS A 70 20.74 2.07 28.44
CA LYS A 70 19.66 2.21 29.42
C LYS A 70 18.59 1.16 29.24
N ASP A 71 18.31 0.77 28.01
CA ASP A 71 17.29 -0.22 27.66
C ASP A 71 17.71 -1.62 28.07
N PHE A 72 18.94 -1.99 27.81
CA PHE A 72 19.46 -3.27 28.24
C PHE A 72 19.45 -3.39 29.76
N LEU A 73 19.85 -2.34 30.49
CA LEU A 73 19.78 -2.27 31.94
C LEU A 73 18.31 -2.31 32.44
N PHE A 74 17.43 -1.60 31.74
CA PHE A 74 16.00 -1.62 32.06
C PHE A 74 15.41 -3.03 31.88
N LEU A 75 15.63 -3.67 30.76
CA LEU A 75 15.16 -5.04 30.49
C LEU A 75 15.72 -6.04 31.50
N ASN A 76 17.00 -5.96 31.80
CA ASN A 76 17.62 -6.80 32.84
C ASN A 76 16.97 -6.59 34.20
N LYS A 77 16.68 -5.34 34.60
CA LYS A 77 16.00 -5.03 35.86
C LYS A 77 14.58 -5.57 35.87
N VAL A 78 13.90 -5.42 34.77
CA VAL A 78 12.54 -5.85 34.57
C VAL A 78 12.46 -7.38 34.64
N TYR A 79 13.32 -8.10 33.93
CA TYR A 79 13.37 -9.57 33.94
C TYR A 79 14.00 -10.17 35.21
N ARG A 80 14.82 -9.38 35.96
CA ARG A 80 15.35 -9.80 37.28
C ARG A 80 14.35 -9.75 38.42
N LYS A 81 13.36 -8.87 38.41
CA LYS A 81 12.35 -8.72 39.46
C LYS A 81 11.44 -9.94 39.70
N ARG A 82 11.65 -11.02 38.97
CA ARG A 82 10.88 -12.27 39.07
C ARG A 82 11.08 -13.06 40.37
N LYS A 83 12.03 -12.68 41.26
CA LYS A 83 12.40 -13.44 42.47
C LYS A 83 12.03 -12.80 43.81
N ALA A 84 11.50 -11.60 43.86
CA ALA A 84 11.23 -10.94 45.14
C ALA A 84 9.74 -10.60 45.29
N GLY A 85 8.96 -11.59 45.77
CA GLY A 85 7.57 -11.33 46.13
C GLY A 85 7.04 -12.44 47.03
N PHE A 86 7.12 -12.22 48.34
CA PHE A 86 6.63 -13.13 49.38
C PHE A 86 5.10 -13.20 49.51
N LEU A 87 4.35 -12.61 48.61
CA LEU A 87 2.88 -12.67 48.55
C LEU A 87 2.45 -12.85 47.06
N GLY A 88 2.60 -14.10 46.61
CA GLY A 88 2.34 -14.54 45.24
C GLY A 88 0.88 -14.65 44.81
N ILE A 89 -0.06 -13.83 45.31
CA ILE A 89 -1.47 -14.07 45.02
C ILE A 89 -2.06 -13.24 43.92
N PHE A 90 -1.47 -12.09 43.47
CA PHE A 90 -2.14 -11.20 42.50
C PHE A 90 -1.27 -10.50 41.45
N LYS A 91 -0.07 -10.93 41.16
CA LYS A 91 0.64 -10.43 39.98
C LYS A 91 0.89 -11.55 38.99
N LYS A 92 -0.01 -11.67 38.01
CA LYS A 92 0.33 -12.37 36.76
C LYS A 92 1.68 -11.81 36.33
N PRO A 93 2.69 -12.65 36.05
CA PRO A 93 3.99 -12.14 35.64
C PRO A 93 3.78 -11.25 34.42
N LEU A 94 4.37 -10.06 34.43
CA LEU A 94 4.47 -9.13 33.29
C LEU A 94 5.00 -9.84 32.02
N TYR A 95 5.44 -11.08 32.16
CA TYR A 95 6.13 -11.88 31.17
C TYR A 95 5.46 -13.24 31.03
N SER A 96 4.30 -13.27 30.42
CA SER A 96 3.80 -14.57 29.98
C SER A 96 4.79 -15.13 28.97
N TYR A 97 5.15 -16.38 29.09
CA TYR A 97 6.00 -17.08 28.12
C TYR A 97 5.52 -16.91 26.68
N LYS A 98 4.23 -16.63 26.49
CA LYS A 98 3.61 -16.28 25.23
C LYS A 98 4.32 -15.11 24.53
N TYR A 99 4.51 -13.99 25.20
CA TYR A 99 5.15 -12.81 24.61
C TYR A 99 6.66 -12.99 24.43
N VAL A 100 7.33 -13.63 25.39
CA VAL A 100 8.77 -13.90 25.29
C VAL A 100 9.08 -14.83 24.12
N TYR A 101 8.32 -15.89 23.95
CA TYR A 101 8.56 -16.82 22.84
C TYR A 101 8.26 -16.20 21.49
N ASN A 102 7.17 -15.45 21.41
CA ASN A 102 6.85 -14.71 20.18
C ASN A 102 7.98 -13.73 19.82
N LEU A 103 8.47 -12.96 20.80
CA LEU A 103 9.57 -12.02 20.61
C LEU A 103 10.85 -12.71 20.15
N ILE A 104 11.22 -13.86 20.75
CA ILE A 104 12.39 -14.63 20.33
C ILE A 104 12.25 -15.08 18.87
N ILE A 105 11.09 -15.62 18.51
CA ILE A 105 10.83 -16.11 17.16
C ILE A 105 10.89 -14.98 16.14
N GLU A 106 10.23 -13.86 16.40
CA GLU A 106 10.22 -12.71 15.52
C GLU A 106 11.61 -12.11 15.35
N THR A 107 12.32 -11.86 16.45
CA THR A 107 13.66 -11.27 16.38
C THR A 107 14.65 -12.18 15.68
N GLY A 108 14.62 -13.48 15.92
CA GLY A 108 15.45 -14.45 15.20
C GLY A 108 15.15 -14.50 13.71
N TYR A 109 13.87 -14.41 13.32
CA TYR A 109 13.48 -14.35 11.92
C TYR A 109 13.90 -13.04 11.25
N ILE A 110 13.75 -11.90 11.94
CA ILE A 110 14.27 -10.60 11.47
C ILE A 110 15.78 -10.66 11.24
N MET A 111 16.54 -11.19 12.19
CA MET A 111 17.99 -11.34 12.05
C MET A 111 18.34 -12.20 10.83
N HIS A 112 17.60 -13.29 10.60
CA HIS A 112 17.80 -14.16 9.43
C HIS A 112 17.53 -13.47 8.08
N ILE A 113 16.45 -12.66 8.00
CA ILE A 113 16.10 -11.96 6.75
C ILE A 113 17.14 -10.90 6.37
N TYR A 114 17.65 -10.17 7.36
CA TYR A 114 18.42 -8.95 7.10
C TYR A 114 19.93 -9.14 7.15
N MET A 115 20.42 -10.16 7.84
CA MET A 115 21.84 -10.38 7.99
C MET A 115 22.21 -11.85 8.15
N ASN A 116 23.41 -12.19 7.73
CA ASN A 116 24.02 -13.45 8.09
C ASN A 116 24.58 -13.34 9.51
N PHE A 117 23.89 -13.92 10.50
CA PHE A 117 24.25 -13.82 11.90
C PHE A 117 24.59 -15.19 12.51
N ASN A 118 25.37 -15.17 13.59
CA ASN A 118 25.70 -16.39 14.33
C ASN A 118 24.55 -16.72 15.29
N LEU A 119 23.72 -17.70 14.92
CA LEU A 119 22.58 -18.13 15.69
C LEU A 119 22.92 -18.52 17.14
N ASP A 120 24.03 -19.21 17.36
CA ASP A 120 24.43 -19.67 18.70
C ASP A 120 24.74 -18.47 19.60
N LYS A 121 25.57 -17.54 19.14
CA LYS A 121 25.89 -16.31 19.88
C LYS A 121 24.65 -15.47 20.18
N TRP A 122 23.76 -15.37 19.21
CA TRP A 122 22.52 -14.62 19.39
C TRP A 122 21.60 -15.31 20.41
N LEU A 123 21.45 -16.65 20.36
CA LEU A 123 20.69 -17.41 21.34
C LEU A 123 21.29 -17.33 22.75
N ASP A 124 22.61 -17.29 22.90
CA ASP A 124 23.28 -17.06 24.19
C ASP A 124 22.90 -15.68 24.76
N HIS A 125 22.88 -14.65 23.90
CA HIS A 125 22.45 -13.30 24.29
C HIS A 125 20.97 -13.30 24.73
N VAL A 126 20.09 -13.92 23.93
CA VAL A 126 18.66 -14.10 24.25
C VAL A 126 18.48 -14.86 25.56
N ALA A 127 19.24 -15.93 25.75
CA ALA A 127 19.20 -16.76 26.96
C ALA A 127 19.63 -15.98 28.20
N SER A 128 20.67 -15.16 28.08
CA SER A 128 21.12 -14.28 29.16
C SER A 128 20.05 -13.26 29.55
N LEU A 129 19.39 -12.65 28.57
CA LEU A 129 18.33 -11.66 28.78
C LEU A 129 17.09 -12.26 29.45
N PHE A 130 16.58 -13.38 28.93
CA PHE A 130 15.33 -14.01 29.38
C PHE A 130 15.54 -15.13 30.38
N LYS A 131 16.76 -15.46 30.74
CA LYS A 131 17.13 -16.56 31.63
C LYS A 131 16.53 -17.90 31.23
N LEU A 132 16.72 -18.23 29.96
CA LEU A 132 16.26 -19.48 29.42
C LEU A 132 17.07 -20.65 29.99
N SER A 133 16.41 -21.77 30.23
CA SER A 133 17.10 -23.04 30.60
C SER A 133 17.78 -23.64 29.37
N THR A 134 18.81 -24.44 29.55
CA THR A 134 19.51 -25.16 28.47
C THR A 134 18.57 -25.90 27.54
N LYS A 135 17.56 -26.57 28.10
CA LYS A 135 16.53 -27.26 27.29
C LYS A 135 15.74 -26.33 26.38
N LYS A 136 15.50 -25.08 26.79
CA LYS A 136 14.81 -24.09 25.98
C LYS A 136 15.71 -23.49 24.90
N ILE A 137 16.98 -23.32 25.21
CA ILE A 137 17.97 -22.87 24.22
C ILE A 137 18.08 -23.89 23.10
N GLU A 138 18.23 -25.17 23.47
CA GLU A 138 18.30 -26.27 22.49
C GLU A 138 17.03 -26.39 21.65
N PHE A 139 15.85 -26.20 22.29
CA PHE A 139 14.59 -26.12 21.55
C PHE A 139 14.61 -25.02 20.50
N PHE A 140 14.97 -23.78 20.84
CA PHE A 140 15.03 -22.68 19.89
C PHE A 140 16.10 -22.88 18.82
N LYS A 141 17.22 -23.51 19.15
CA LYS A 141 18.26 -23.87 18.18
C LYS A 141 17.70 -24.80 17.10
N ILE A 142 17.06 -25.91 17.48
CA ILE A 142 16.44 -26.86 16.54
C ILE A 142 15.33 -26.14 15.76
N PHE A 143 14.49 -25.35 16.45
CA PHE A 143 13.40 -24.60 15.85
C PHE A 143 13.91 -23.68 14.72
N PHE A 144 14.93 -22.86 14.98
CA PHE A 144 15.48 -21.95 13.99
C PHE A 144 16.24 -22.68 12.86
N CYS A 145 16.92 -23.77 13.15
CA CYS A 145 17.52 -24.58 12.10
C CYS A 145 16.47 -25.10 11.11
N LEU A 146 15.33 -25.62 11.60
CA LEU A 146 14.23 -26.09 10.75
C LEU A 146 13.51 -24.93 10.03
N LEU A 147 13.33 -23.79 10.70
CA LEU A 147 12.70 -22.61 10.11
C LEU A 147 13.56 -22.03 8.98
N PHE A 148 14.86 -21.90 9.19
CA PHE A 148 15.81 -21.30 8.22
C PHE A 148 16.15 -22.23 7.06
N SER A 149 16.08 -23.55 7.27
CA SER A 149 16.16 -24.53 6.18
C SER A 149 14.86 -24.69 5.40
N GLU A 150 13.80 -23.99 5.81
CA GLU A 150 12.46 -24.03 5.21
C GLU A 150 11.79 -25.42 5.25
N ASP A 151 12.24 -26.31 6.12
CA ASP A 151 11.59 -27.60 6.34
C ASP A 151 10.37 -27.44 7.25
N TYR A 152 9.30 -26.88 6.70
CA TYR A 152 8.05 -26.61 7.44
C TYR A 152 7.31 -27.87 7.88
N ALA A 153 7.54 -29.00 7.20
CA ALA A 153 6.96 -30.28 7.59
C ALA A 153 7.62 -30.79 8.87
N ALA A 154 8.95 -30.88 8.90
CA ALA A 154 9.69 -31.26 10.09
C ALA A 154 9.49 -30.26 11.23
N LEU A 155 9.41 -28.95 10.93
CA LEU A 155 9.12 -27.92 11.92
C LEU A 155 7.75 -28.13 12.56
N THR A 156 6.71 -28.42 11.79
CA THR A 156 5.35 -28.67 12.28
C THR A 156 5.32 -29.94 13.16
N GLU A 157 6.00 -30.99 12.74
CA GLU A 157 6.10 -32.22 13.52
C GLU A 157 6.85 -32.00 14.85
N PHE A 158 7.99 -31.29 14.81
CA PHE A 158 8.77 -30.91 15.98
C PHE A 158 7.94 -30.15 17.02
N ILE A 159 7.16 -29.17 16.54
CA ILE A 159 6.29 -28.38 17.41
C ILE A 159 5.15 -29.20 18.00
N ASN A 160 4.54 -30.08 17.21
CA ASN A 160 3.47 -30.94 17.70
C ASN A 160 3.94 -31.89 18.81
N LYS A 161 5.20 -32.32 18.76
CA LYS A 161 5.84 -33.11 19.80
C LYS A 161 6.29 -32.25 21.01
N SER A 162 6.40 -30.94 20.84
CA SER A 162 6.79 -30.06 21.94
C SER A 162 5.62 -29.82 22.88
N HIS A 163 5.86 -29.93 24.18
CA HIS A 163 4.87 -29.64 25.23
C HIS A 163 4.90 -28.17 25.69
N ILE A 164 5.40 -27.23 24.81
CA ILE A 164 5.50 -25.81 25.14
C ILE A 164 4.15 -25.16 24.93
N PRO A 165 3.49 -24.60 25.97
CA PRO A 165 2.22 -23.93 25.84
C PRO A 165 2.34 -22.72 24.88
N TYR A 166 1.29 -22.46 24.13
CA TYR A 166 1.16 -21.34 23.18
C TYR A 166 2.04 -21.38 21.92
N MET A 167 3.07 -22.25 21.84
CA MET A 167 3.93 -22.33 20.65
C MET A 167 3.15 -22.69 19.39
N LYS A 168 2.20 -23.62 19.48
CA LYS A 168 1.41 -24.07 18.31
C LYS A 168 0.67 -22.90 17.62
N VAL A 169 0.04 -22.01 18.40
CA VAL A 169 -0.70 -20.86 17.87
C VAL A 169 0.25 -19.83 17.29
N THR A 170 1.31 -19.48 18.03
CA THR A 170 2.32 -18.51 17.57
C THR A 170 2.95 -18.93 16.25
N ILE A 171 3.30 -20.21 16.13
CA ILE A 171 3.98 -20.73 14.94
C ILE A 171 3.01 -20.88 13.77
N LYS A 172 1.78 -21.31 14.03
CA LYS A 172 0.76 -21.34 12.98
C LYS A 172 0.61 -19.96 12.36
N ASN A 173 0.48 -18.92 13.18
CA ASN A 173 0.36 -17.54 12.69
C ASN A 173 1.63 -17.08 11.94
N LEU A 174 2.82 -17.44 12.45
CA LEU A 174 4.08 -17.13 11.78
C LEU A 174 4.16 -17.80 10.41
N LEU A 175 3.87 -19.10 10.31
CA LEU A 175 3.92 -19.84 9.06
C LEU A 175 2.87 -19.35 8.05
N GLU A 176 1.68 -18.97 8.51
CA GLU A 176 0.67 -18.33 7.66
C GLU A 176 1.17 -17.00 7.12
N ASN A 177 1.81 -16.16 7.95
CA ASN A 177 2.39 -14.90 7.52
C ASN A 177 3.57 -15.10 6.56
N ILE A 178 4.47 -16.03 6.85
CA ILE A 178 5.58 -16.38 5.94
C ILE A 178 5.05 -16.87 4.59
N SER A 179 4.02 -17.73 4.59
CA SER A 179 3.39 -18.22 3.36
C SER A 179 2.79 -17.09 2.53
N LYS A 180 2.09 -16.14 3.16
CA LYS A 180 1.55 -14.95 2.49
C LYS A 180 2.65 -14.06 1.91
N ILE A 181 3.72 -13.81 2.68
CA ILE A 181 4.87 -13.04 2.23
C ILE A 181 5.52 -13.70 1.02
N LYS A 182 5.81 -15.00 1.10
CA LYS A 182 6.43 -15.75 -0.01
C LYS A 182 5.55 -15.79 -1.25
N HIS A 183 4.23 -15.98 -1.06
CA HIS A 183 3.30 -15.91 -2.18
C HIS A 183 3.38 -14.54 -2.86
N TYR A 184 3.27 -13.47 -2.10
CA TYR A 184 3.35 -12.10 -2.63
C TYR A 184 4.68 -11.84 -3.36
N GLU A 185 5.81 -12.28 -2.79
CA GLU A 185 7.13 -12.13 -3.40
C GLU A 185 7.35 -12.96 -4.66
N SER A 186 6.63 -14.08 -4.80
CA SER A 186 6.65 -14.89 -6.02
C SER A 186 5.91 -14.25 -7.20
N LEU A 187 5.08 -13.23 -6.94
CA LEU A 187 4.32 -12.54 -7.96
C LEU A 187 5.18 -11.52 -8.69
N CYS A 188 5.12 -11.52 -10.02
CA CYS A 188 5.79 -10.51 -10.82
C CYS A 188 5.00 -9.20 -10.81
N PRO A 189 5.65 -8.04 -10.60
CA PRO A 189 4.97 -6.75 -10.71
C PRO A 189 4.41 -6.53 -12.11
N PHE A 190 3.17 -6.07 -12.17
CA PHE A 190 2.52 -5.57 -13.38
C PHE A 190 2.48 -4.06 -13.30
N ASN A 191 3.48 -3.43 -13.91
CA ASN A 191 3.73 -2.00 -13.80
C ASN A 191 2.81 -1.20 -14.73
N ILE A 192 2.05 -0.27 -14.16
CA ILE A 192 1.14 0.63 -14.86
C ILE A 192 1.60 2.06 -14.58
N ALA A 193 1.96 2.81 -15.61
CA ALA A 193 2.23 4.23 -15.47
C ALA A 193 0.97 5.06 -15.74
N VAL A 194 0.74 6.08 -14.94
CA VAL A 194 -0.32 7.07 -15.14
C VAL A 194 0.29 8.34 -15.67
N VAL A 195 -0.09 8.74 -16.89
CA VAL A 195 0.44 9.87 -17.62
C VAL A 195 -0.69 10.84 -17.97
N ALA A 196 -0.45 12.12 -17.78
CA ALA A 196 -1.46 13.14 -18.05
C ALA A 196 -0.84 14.54 -18.15
N THR A 197 -1.52 15.45 -18.81
CA THR A 197 -1.25 16.90 -18.69
C THR A 197 -1.60 17.39 -17.27
N MET A 198 -1.12 18.58 -16.92
CA MET A 198 -1.48 19.20 -15.64
C MET A 198 -2.99 19.40 -15.53
N SER A 199 -3.52 19.32 -14.30
CA SER A 199 -4.94 19.53 -13.96
C SER A 199 -5.93 18.55 -14.59
N SER A 200 -5.49 17.46 -15.21
CA SER A 200 -6.37 16.39 -15.73
C SER A 200 -6.96 15.49 -14.64
N GLY A 201 -6.59 15.69 -13.37
CA GLY A 201 -7.10 14.93 -12.24
C GLY A 201 -6.38 13.60 -11.99
N LYS A 202 -5.09 13.50 -12.36
CA LYS A 202 -4.28 12.30 -12.20
C LYS A 202 -4.22 11.81 -10.74
N SER A 203 -3.89 12.68 -9.79
CA SER A 203 -3.84 12.34 -8.35
C SER A 203 -5.22 11.96 -7.81
N THR A 204 -6.28 12.64 -8.24
CA THR A 204 -7.67 12.26 -7.92
C THR A 204 -8.02 10.86 -8.43
N PHE A 205 -7.56 10.53 -9.64
CA PHE A 205 -7.74 9.20 -10.22
C PHE A 205 -7.03 8.11 -9.40
N VAL A 206 -5.76 8.33 -9.02
CA VAL A 206 -5.03 7.37 -8.19
C VAL A 206 -5.66 7.24 -6.81
N ASN A 207 -6.12 8.34 -6.20
CA ASN A 207 -6.90 8.32 -4.97
C ASN A 207 -8.21 7.52 -5.12
N ALA A 208 -8.88 7.64 -6.26
CA ALA A 208 -10.08 6.87 -6.55
C ALA A 208 -9.79 5.36 -6.69
N LEU A 209 -8.69 4.97 -7.34
CA LEU A 209 -8.25 3.57 -7.39
C LEU A 209 -8.00 3.01 -5.98
N LEU A 210 -7.32 3.78 -5.11
CA LEU A 210 -7.04 3.40 -3.72
C LEU A 210 -8.28 3.44 -2.82
N GLY A 211 -9.36 4.13 -3.23
CA GLY A 211 -10.50 4.41 -2.34
C GLY A 211 -10.06 5.13 -1.07
N ASN A 212 -9.07 6.00 -1.18
CA ASN A 212 -8.49 6.75 -0.08
C ASN A 212 -7.90 8.07 -0.61
N GLU A 213 -7.86 9.10 0.24
CA GLU A 213 -7.21 10.36 -0.08
C GLU A 213 -5.77 10.32 0.39
N ILE A 214 -4.87 9.89 -0.48
CA ILE A 214 -3.45 9.73 -0.19
C ILE A 214 -2.66 10.84 -0.86
N PHE A 215 -2.99 11.13 -2.11
CA PHE A 215 -2.31 12.14 -2.89
C PHE A 215 -2.97 13.49 -2.67
N PRO A 216 -2.21 14.53 -2.28
CA PRO A 216 -2.79 15.85 -2.10
C PRO A 216 -3.37 16.36 -3.42
N GLU A 217 -4.63 16.73 -3.40
CA GLU A 217 -5.30 17.42 -4.49
C GLU A 217 -4.99 18.93 -4.39
N ALA A 218 -3.93 19.39 -5.01
CA ALA A 218 -3.61 20.79 -5.02
C ALA A 218 -3.64 21.34 -6.45
N ASN A 219 -4.21 22.53 -6.60
CA ASN A 219 -4.23 23.29 -7.87
C ASN A 219 -2.85 23.84 -8.27
N THR A 220 -1.82 23.61 -7.46
CA THR A 220 -0.44 23.98 -7.74
C THR A 220 0.35 22.73 -8.09
N ALA A 221 1.34 22.86 -8.97
CA ALA A 221 2.25 21.78 -9.40
C ALA A 221 2.93 21.08 -8.19
N CYS A 222 2.24 20.13 -7.57
CA CYS A 222 2.62 19.57 -6.28
C CYS A 222 3.43 18.29 -6.38
N THR A 223 3.42 17.60 -7.50
CA THR A 223 4.07 16.28 -7.61
C THR A 223 5.23 16.37 -8.60
N ALA A 224 6.37 16.86 -8.12
CA ALA A 224 7.63 16.76 -8.86
C ALA A 224 8.29 15.37 -8.70
N LYS A 225 7.57 14.39 -8.13
CA LYS A 225 8.11 13.09 -7.71
C LYS A 225 7.32 11.94 -8.29
N ILE A 226 8.02 10.87 -8.64
CA ILE A 226 7.35 9.62 -8.98
C ILE A 226 6.85 8.98 -7.68
N THR A 227 5.55 8.72 -7.61
CA THR A 227 4.96 7.95 -6.51
C THR A 227 4.47 6.60 -7.04
N SER A 228 4.99 5.53 -6.49
CA SER A 228 4.65 4.16 -6.89
C SER A 228 3.80 3.51 -5.80
N VAL A 229 2.66 2.94 -6.16
CA VAL A 229 1.78 2.21 -5.25
C VAL A 229 1.73 0.76 -5.68
N TYR A 230 2.18 -0.13 -4.81
CA TYR A 230 2.12 -1.58 -5.00
C TYR A 230 0.88 -2.12 -4.31
N ASP A 231 0.07 -2.85 -5.05
CA ASP A 231 -1.12 -3.50 -4.53
C ASP A 231 -0.78 -4.69 -3.65
N ASN A 232 -1.42 -4.79 -2.49
CA ASN A 232 -1.30 -5.91 -1.59
C ASN A 232 -2.63 -6.18 -0.87
N ASP A 233 -3.36 -7.18 -1.32
CA ASP A 233 -4.66 -7.58 -0.76
C ASP A 233 -4.61 -7.91 0.74
N ASN A 234 -3.43 -8.24 1.27
CA ASN A 234 -3.25 -8.58 2.68
C ASN A 234 -3.11 -7.35 3.58
N PHE A 235 -3.01 -6.14 3.01
CA PHE A 235 -2.83 -4.91 3.76
C PHE A 235 -4.13 -4.18 4.02
N ASN A 236 -4.42 -3.95 5.31
CA ASN A 236 -5.54 -3.11 5.75
C ASN A 236 -5.13 -1.64 5.97
N ARG A 237 -3.87 -1.30 5.71
CA ARG A 237 -3.28 0.02 5.91
C ARG A 237 -2.34 0.31 4.74
N ILE A 238 -1.93 1.56 4.63
CA ILE A 238 -0.93 1.96 3.65
C ILE A 238 0.40 2.11 4.36
N SER A 239 1.38 1.38 3.88
CA SER A 239 2.77 1.49 4.28
C SER A 239 3.56 2.24 3.21
N GLY A 240 4.65 2.88 3.58
CA GLY A 240 5.44 3.60 2.59
C GLY A 240 6.88 3.81 2.99
N LEU A 241 7.68 4.12 2.01
CA LEU A 241 9.05 4.55 2.16
C LEU A 241 9.39 5.66 1.16
N VAL A 242 10.34 6.49 1.50
CA VAL A 242 10.84 7.56 0.65
C VAL A 242 12.32 7.41 0.39
N MET A 243 12.72 7.77 -0.80
CA MET A 243 14.07 7.60 -1.28
C MET A 243 14.69 8.91 -1.72
N LYS A 244 16.01 9.02 -1.52
CA LYS A 244 16.88 10.03 -2.10
C LYS A 244 18.15 9.38 -2.61
N ASN A 245 18.52 9.66 -3.86
CA ASN A 245 19.71 9.09 -4.50
C ASN A 245 19.79 7.56 -4.30
N ASP A 246 18.67 6.86 -4.53
CA ASP A 246 18.52 5.41 -4.38
C ASP A 246 18.71 4.87 -2.95
N ARG A 247 18.72 5.75 -1.93
CA ARG A 247 18.76 5.36 -0.52
C ARG A 247 17.42 5.63 0.15
N ILE A 248 17.00 4.72 1.02
CA ILE A 248 15.82 4.92 1.84
C ILE A 248 16.18 5.92 2.94
N VAL A 249 15.40 7.00 3.04
CA VAL A 249 15.61 8.07 4.02
C VAL A 249 14.58 8.09 5.13
N GLN A 250 13.38 7.57 4.86
CA GLN A 250 12.31 7.45 5.85
C GLN A 250 11.36 6.32 5.47
N THR A 251 10.71 5.73 6.47
CA THR A 251 9.68 4.69 6.29
C THR A 251 8.50 4.94 7.23
N SER A 252 7.32 4.43 6.85
CA SER A 252 6.14 4.37 7.71
C SER A 252 5.36 3.10 7.41
N ASN A 253 4.89 2.40 8.44
CA ASN A 253 4.06 1.20 8.28
C ASN A 253 2.56 1.48 8.38
N ASN A 254 2.19 2.70 8.75
CA ASN A 254 0.82 3.19 8.79
C ASN A 254 0.81 4.68 8.43
N LEU A 255 0.78 4.94 7.13
CA LEU A 255 0.91 6.27 6.57
C LEU A 255 -0.34 7.09 6.79
N SER A 256 -0.16 8.30 7.33
CA SER A 256 -1.20 9.31 7.40
C SER A 256 -1.16 10.24 6.17
N ASN A 257 -2.26 10.94 5.93
CA ASN A 257 -2.30 11.97 4.88
C ASN A 257 -1.26 13.08 5.14
N ASP A 258 -1.06 13.45 6.42
CA ASP A 258 -0.09 14.47 6.80
C ASP A 258 1.36 14.05 6.50
N ASP A 259 1.69 12.77 6.68
CA ASP A 259 3.02 12.24 6.33
C ASP A 259 3.26 12.34 4.84
N LEU A 260 2.27 12.00 4.03
CA LEU A 260 2.38 12.09 2.57
C LEU A 260 2.49 13.52 2.08
N ILE A 261 1.74 14.45 2.68
CA ILE A 261 1.87 15.88 2.38
C ILE A 261 3.29 16.36 2.69
N LYS A 262 3.85 15.96 3.85
CA LYS A 262 5.24 16.29 4.22
C LYS A 262 6.22 15.69 3.22
N TRP A 263 6.09 14.42 2.89
CA TRP A 263 6.96 13.73 1.93
C TRP A 263 6.92 14.34 0.54
N ASN A 264 5.74 14.73 0.07
CA ASN A 264 5.59 15.38 -1.23
C ASN A 264 6.25 16.78 -1.28
N ARG A 265 6.24 17.51 -0.17
CA ARG A 265 6.84 18.86 -0.09
C ARG A 265 8.34 18.85 0.16
N ASP A 266 8.89 17.76 0.68
CA ASP A 266 10.30 17.68 1.03
C ASP A 266 11.18 17.55 -0.22
N LYS A 267 11.93 18.62 -0.55
CA LYS A 267 12.87 18.65 -1.70
C LYS A 267 14.01 17.63 -1.61
N ASN A 268 14.20 17.03 -0.44
CA ASN A 268 15.20 15.98 -0.23
C ASN A 268 14.69 14.58 -0.59
N ILE A 269 13.50 14.43 -1.12
CA ILE A 269 12.91 13.17 -1.54
C ILE A 269 12.77 13.17 -3.05
N ASP A 270 13.29 12.12 -3.70
CA ASP A 270 13.19 11.94 -5.14
C ASP A 270 12.03 11.03 -5.53
N ARG A 271 11.72 10.06 -4.67
CA ARG A 271 10.74 9.01 -4.95
C ARG A 271 9.97 8.59 -3.71
N ILE A 272 8.68 8.33 -3.88
CA ILE A 272 7.78 7.79 -2.84
C ILE A 272 7.31 6.41 -3.30
N ILE A 273 7.41 5.42 -2.43
CA ILE A 273 6.95 4.06 -2.70
C ILE A 273 5.98 3.65 -1.60
N LEU A 274 4.79 3.25 -2.02
CA LEU A 274 3.69 2.87 -1.15
C LEU A 274 3.31 1.41 -1.40
N GLU A 275 2.77 0.75 -0.38
CA GLU A 275 2.14 -0.55 -0.47
C GLU A 275 0.81 -0.51 0.27
N GLY A 276 -0.26 -0.95 -0.38
CA GLY A 276 -1.60 -0.95 0.19
C GLY A 276 -2.60 -1.67 -0.72
N ASN A 277 -3.79 -1.94 -0.22
CA ASN A 277 -4.83 -2.61 -0.99
C ASN A 277 -5.51 -1.64 -1.96
N LEU A 278 -5.43 -1.95 -3.25
CA LEU A 278 -6.04 -1.21 -4.37
C LEU A 278 -7.44 -1.73 -4.67
N ASP A 279 -8.28 -2.02 -3.75
CA ASP A 279 -9.65 -2.55 -3.92
C ASP A 279 -10.07 -2.92 -5.36
N ASN A 280 -10.79 -4.01 -5.52
CA ASN A 280 -11.29 -4.53 -6.79
C ASN A 280 -10.21 -4.94 -7.83
N ILE A 281 -8.93 -4.83 -7.49
CA ILE A 281 -7.83 -5.40 -8.28
C ILE A 281 -7.25 -6.56 -7.50
N SER A 282 -7.28 -7.77 -8.06
CA SER A 282 -6.87 -8.98 -7.34
C SER A 282 -5.43 -9.37 -7.63
N ASN A 283 -4.66 -9.63 -6.58
CA ASN A 283 -3.26 -10.08 -6.63
C ASN A 283 -3.10 -11.60 -6.86
N LYS A 284 -4.11 -12.30 -7.34
CA LYS A 284 -4.01 -13.77 -7.49
C LYS A 284 -2.82 -14.23 -8.33
N ASN A 285 -2.46 -13.46 -9.36
CA ASN A 285 -1.46 -13.86 -10.35
C ASN A 285 -0.31 -12.85 -10.51
N LYS A 286 -0.50 -11.60 -10.16
CA LYS A 286 0.47 -10.51 -10.36
C LYS A 286 0.24 -9.41 -9.33
N ILE A 287 1.32 -8.75 -8.92
CA ILE A 287 1.23 -7.52 -8.13
C ILE A 287 0.96 -6.37 -9.09
N VAL A 288 -0.14 -5.68 -8.96
CA VAL A 288 -0.38 -4.45 -9.71
C VAL A 288 0.39 -3.30 -9.04
N ALA A 289 1.23 -2.62 -9.81
CA ALA A 289 1.97 -1.45 -9.37
C ALA A 289 1.55 -0.25 -10.21
N VAL A 290 0.94 0.75 -9.58
CA VAL A 290 0.53 2.01 -10.22
C VAL A 290 1.57 3.08 -9.93
N HIS A 291 2.12 3.67 -10.97
CA HIS A 291 3.13 4.72 -10.89
C HIS A 291 2.51 6.06 -11.29
N ASP A 292 2.29 6.93 -10.30
CA ASP A 292 1.88 8.31 -10.52
C ASP A 292 3.09 9.13 -10.93
N THR A 293 3.05 9.68 -12.15
CA THR A 293 4.13 10.51 -12.69
C THR A 293 3.81 12.00 -12.52
N PRO A 294 4.81 12.90 -12.48
CA PRO A 294 4.54 14.34 -12.54
C PRO A 294 3.69 14.72 -13.74
N GLY A 295 2.75 15.65 -13.55
CA GLY A 295 1.96 16.20 -14.65
C GLY A 295 2.86 16.98 -15.61
N THR A 296 2.79 16.67 -16.90
CA THR A 296 3.61 17.34 -17.91
C THR A 296 2.91 18.62 -18.38
N ASN A 297 3.67 19.71 -18.51
CA ASN A 297 3.24 20.94 -19.13
C ASN A 297 4.36 21.45 -20.06
N PHE A 298 4.09 21.50 -21.35
CA PHE A 298 5.08 21.93 -22.35
C PHE A 298 5.37 23.43 -22.31
N SER A 299 4.52 24.22 -21.67
CA SER A 299 4.63 25.70 -21.69
C SER A 299 5.42 26.34 -20.54
N GLY A 300 5.92 25.53 -19.55
CA GLY A 300 6.51 26.15 -18.36
C GLY A 300 7.77 25.50 -17.81
N ASP A 301 7.73 24.24 -17.40
CA ASP A 301 8.86 23.56 -16.76
C ASP A 301 9.08 22.17 -17.35
N ASN A 302 10.16 22.02 -18.12
CA ASN A 302 10.54 20.76 -18.74
C ASN A 302 10.98 19.69 -17.73
N THR A 303 11.26 20.07 -16.47
CA THR A 303 11.77 19.15 -15.45
C THR A 303 10.78 18.02 -15.18
N HIS A 304 9.48 18.31 -15.09
CA HIS A 304 8.44 17.29 -14.85
C HIS A 304 8.29 16.35 -16.04
N HIS A 305 8.38 16.91 -17.25
CA HIS A 305 8.36 16.15 -18.49
C HIS A 305 9.54 15.17 -18.54
N ASP A 306 10.75 15.64 -18.29
CA ASP A 306 11.97 14.84 -18.34
C ASP A 306 11.96 13.73 -17.30
N ILE A 307 11.53 14.01 -16.05
CA ILE A 307 11.38 12.99 -14.99
C ILE A 307 10.40 11.90 -15.44
N THR A 308 9.27 12.28 -16.04
CA THR A 308 8.25 11.32 -16.49
C THR A 308 8.80 10.42 -17.59
N PHE A 309 9.35 10.99 -18.66
CA PHE A 309 9.85 10.21 -19.80
C PHE A 309 11.11 9.41 -19.46
N ASP A 310 11.96 9.94 -18.60
CA ASP A 310 13.13 9.23 -18.07
C ASP A 310 12.69 7.98 -17.28
N PHE A 311 11.70 8.11 -16.42
CA PHE A 311 11.11 7.02 -15.69
C PHE A 311 10.50 5.95 -16.61
N LEU A 312 9.67 6.37 -17.57
CA LEU A 312 9.02 5.46 -18.55
C LEU A 312 10.02 4.74 -19.45
N THR A 313 11.13 5.38 -19.78
CA THR A 313 12.17 4.79 -20.63
C THR A 313 13.06 3.82 -19.88
N LYS A 314 13.41 4.15 -18.62
CA LYS A 314 14.29 3.31 -17.78
C LYS A 314 13.57 2.10 -17.17
N ASN A 315 12.26 2.18 -17.01
CA ASN A 315 11.47 1.12 -16.38
C ASN A 315 10.53 0.48 -17.39
N LYS A 316 10.49 -0.85 -17.41
CA LYS A 316 9.56 -1.58 -18.27
C LYS A 316 8.14 -1.45 -17.71
N MET A 317 7.26 -0.77 -18.45
CA MET A 317 5.84 -0.70 -18.15
C MET A 317 5.09 -1.82 -18.89
N ASN A 318 4.10 -2.41 -18.24
CA ASN A 318 3.20 -3.38 -18.87
C ASN A 318 2.00 -2.69 -19.52
N ALA A 319 1.55 -1.60 -18.92
CA ALA A 319 0.50 -0.75 -19.45
C ALA A 319 0.75 0.73 -19.12
N VAL A 320 0.14 1.60 -19.89
CA VAL A 320 0.08 3.05 -19.62
C VAL A 320 -1.38 3.46 -19.56
N ILE A 321 -1.76 4.21 -18.53
CA ILE A 321 -3.03 4.92 -18.47
C ILE A 321 -2.75 6.36 -18.86
N PHE A 322 -3.37 6.80 -19.95
CA PHE A 322 -3.35 8.20 -20.34
C PHE A 322 -4.65 8.85 -19.88
N ILE A 323 -4.56 9.93 -19.10
CA ILE A 323 -5.74 10.66 -18.61
C ILE A 323 -5.89 11.96 -19.39
N ALA A 324 -6.95 12.02 -20.19
CA ALA A 324 -7.43 13.22 -20.87
C ALA A 324 -8.44 13.96 -19.97
N ASN A 325 -8.51 15.28 -20.11
CA ASN A 325 -9.47 16.12 -19.38
C ASN A 325 -10.67 16.43 -20.30
N ALA A 326 -11.90 16.01 -19.89
CA ALA A 326 -13.10 16.30 -20.68
C ALA A 326 -13.34 17.79 -20.91
N GLU A 327 -13.01 18.65 -19.94
CA GLU A 327 -13.17 20.12 -20.05
C GLU A 327 -12.26 20.74 -21.11
N HIS A 328 -11.13 20.10 -21.45
CA HIS A 328 -10.09 20.60 -22.32
C HIS A 328 -9.53 19.50 -23.24
N LEU A 329 -10.41 18.74 -23.87
CA LEU A 329 -10.02 17.63 -24.73
C LEU A 329 -9.42 18.11 -26.05
N ALA A 330 -8.35 17.44 -26.49
CA ALA A 330 -7.64 17.71 -27.74
C ALA A 330 -6.95 19.10 -27.76
N THR A 331 -6.30 19.45 -26.66
CA THR A 331 -5.40 20.62 -26.61
C THR A 331 -4.07 20.33 -27.30
N THR A 332 -3.35 21.38 -27.70
CA THR A 332 -2.01 21.23 -28.29
C THR A 332 -1.05 20.46 -27.35
N ASP A 333 -1.07 20.79 -26.07
CA ASP A 333 -0.22 20.11 -25.07
C ASP A 333 -0.57 18.62 -24.93
N GLU A 334 -1.86 18.26 -24.98
CA GLU A 334 -2.33 16.88 -24.94
C GLU A 334 -1.88 16.11 -26.19
N PHE A 335 -2.06 16.70 -27.37
CA PHE A 335 -1.61 16.11 -28.63
C PHE A 335 -0.09 15.90 -28.67
N GLN A 336 0.70 16.86 -28.19
CA GLN A 336 2.16 16.72 -28.11
C GLN A 336 2.56 15.59 -27.16
N LEU A 337 1.95 15.54 -25.96
CA LEU A 337 2.21 14.48 -24.98
C LEU A 337 1.85 13.09 -25.53
N LEU A 338 0.72 12.96 -26.20
CA LEU A 338 0.30 11.72 -26.86
C LEU A 338 1.27 11.29 -27.96
N THR A 339 1.71 12.24 -28.78
CA THR A 339 2.68 11.96 -29.87
C THR A 339 4.01 11.48 -29.30
N GLU A 340 4.53 12.12 -28.27
CA GLU A 340 5.77 11.69 -27.63
C GLU A 340 5.61 10.33 -26.92
N LEU A 341 4.50 10.12 -26.22
CA LEU A 341 4.21 8.83 -25.60
C LEU A 341 4.19 7.72 -26.62
N TYR A 342 3.56 7.95 -27.78
CA TYR A 342 3.55 6.97 -28.86
C TYR A 342 4.94 6.66 -29.40
N GLU A 343 5.70 7.70 -29.81
CA GLU A 343 7.00 7.52 -30.46
C GLU A 343 8.10 7.03 -29.51
N LYS A 344 8.15 7.57 -28.29
CA LYS A 344 9.23 7.25 -27.35
C LYS A 344 8.99 5.94 -26.57
N ILE A 345 7.73 5.61 -26.28
CA ILE A 345 7.38 4.52 -25.36
C ILE A 345 6.59 3.42 -26.08
N VAL A 346 5.38 3.72 -26.57
CA VAL A 346 4.46 2.67 -27.06
C VAL A 346 5.02 1.91 -28.25
N LYS A 347 5.53 2.62 -29.25
CA LYS A 347 6.11 2.05 -30.47
C LYS A 347 7.35 1.18 -30.17
N LYS A 348 8.15 1.56 -29.17
CA LYS A 348 9.39 0.84 -28.81
C LYS A 348 9.13 -0.33 -27.89
N GLN A 349 8.29 -0.15 -26.88
CA GLN A 349 8.04 -1.16 -25.82
C GLN A 349 6.81 -2.03 -26.10
N LYS A 350 6.00 -1.68 -27.10
CA LYS A 350 4.72 -2.34 -27.44
C LYS A 350 3.75 -2.39 -26.26
N ASN A 351 3.74 -1.31 -25.45
CA ASN A 351 2.90 -1.22 -24.26
C ASN A 351 1.43 -1.09 -24.66
N LYS A 352 0.56 -1.66 -23.86
CA LYS A 352 -0.88 -1.41 -23.96
C LYS A 352 -1.22 -0.06 -23.33
N VAL A 353 -2.08 0.71 -23.99
CA VAL A 353 -2.52 2.01 -23.50
C VAL A 353 -4.02 1.97 -23.26
N VAL A 354 -4.43 2.39 -22.06
CA VAL A 354 -5.83 2.66 -21.71
C VAL A 354 -6.00 4.16 -21.65
N PHE A 355 -6.92 4.69 -22.44
CA PHE A 355 -7.25 6.11 -22.45
C PHE A 355 -8.43 6.35 -21.52
N VAL A 356 -8.27 7.25 -20.59
CA VAL A 356 -9.27 7.61 -19.60
C VAL A 356 -9.66 9.07 -19.83
N ILE A 357 -10.96 9.34 -20.06
CA ILE A 357 -11.49 10.70 -20.13
C ILE A 357 -12.03 11.05 -18.74
N ASN A 358 -11.26 11.79 -17.95
CA ASN A 358 -11.66 12.20 -16.62
C ASN A 358 -12.49 13.49 -16.64
N LYS A 359 -13.20 13.76 -15.55
CA LYS A 359 -14.18 14.86 -15.39
C LYS A 359 -15.34 14.76 -16.36
N SER A 360 -15.74 13.54 -16.72
CA SER A 360 -16.90 13.32 -17.59
C SER A 360 -18.23 13.74 -16.94
N ASP A 361 -18.22 13.95 -15.64
CA ASP A 361 -19.32 14.55 -14.85
C ASP A 361 -19.50 16.05 -15.11
N SER A 362 -18.52 16.74 -15.69
CA SER A 362 -18.64 18.16 -16.07
C SER A 362 -19.30 18.37 -17.43
N ILE A 363 -19.54 17.31 -18.21
CA ILE A 363 -20.19 17.39 -19.52
C ILE A 363 -21.68 17.60 -19.31
N ASP A 364 -22.22 18.65 -19.91
CA ASP A 364 -23.65 18.95 -19.91
C ASP A 364 -24.41 17.95 -20.80
N SER A 365 -24.99 16.92 -20.19
CA SER A 365 -25.67 15.82 -20.89
C SER A 365 -26.89 16.26 -21.72
N ASP A 366 -27.43 17.46 -21.46
CA ASP A 366 -28.52 18.03 -22.25
C ASP A 366 -28.05 18.60 -23.60
N LYS A 367 -26.76 18.90 -23.72
CA LYS A 367 -26.18 19.52 -24.91
C LYS A 367 -25.19 18.62 -25.67
N GLU A 368 -24.48 17.78 -24.95
CA GLU A 368 -23.34 17.02 -25.49
C GLU A 368 -23.38 15.58 -25.00
N ARG A 369 -22.99 14.64 -25.86
CA ARG A 369 -22.93 13.21 -25.50
C ARG A 369 -21.50 12.80 -25.15
N ILE A 370 -21.35 12.07 -24.08
CA ILE A 370 -20.05 11.50 -23.67
C ILE A 370 -19.42 10.64 -24.79
N SER A 371 -20.25 9.97 -25.59
CA SER A 371 -19.81 9.20 -26.76
C SER A 371 -19.10 10.07 -27.80
N ASP A 372 -19.44 11.34 -27.95
CA ASP A 372 -18.82 12.22 -28.90
C ASP A 372 -17.40 12.63 -28.47
N TYR A 373 -17.20 12.77 -27.16
CA TYR A 373 -15.85 12.96 -26.56
C TYR A 373 -14.99 11.70 -26.76
N CYS A 374 -15.53 10.51 -26.53
CA CYS A 374 -14.85 9.25 -26.81
C CYS A 374 -14.46 9.15 -28.29
N LYS A 375 -15.35 9.53 -29.21
CA LYS A 375 -15.06 9.54 -30.63
C LYS A 375 -13.97 10.56 -30.98
N LYS A 376 -14.06 11.78 -30.47
CA LYS A 376 -13.05 12.83 -30.70
C LYS A 376 -11.65 12.39 -30.25
N LEU A 377 -11.53 11.82 -29.05
CA LEU A 377 -10.26 11.27 -28.58
C LEU A 377 -9.79 10.10 -29.45
N ARG A 378 -10.69 9.23 -29.89
CA ARG A 378 -10.36 8.11 -30.78
C ARG A 378 -9.80 8.59 -32.11
N ASP A 379 -10.42 9.58 -32.72
CA ASP A 379 -9.96 10.16 -33.98
C ASP A 379 -8.55 10.78 -33.81
N GLU A 380 -8.30 11.45 -32.69
CA GLU A 380 -7.00 12.04 -32.37
C GLU A 380 -5.91 10.97 -32.18
N ILE A 381 -6.12 9.97 -31.34
CA ILE A 381 -5.11 8.91 -31.09
C ILE A 381 -4.82 8.08 -32.35
N VAL A 382 -5.83 7.84 -33.18
CA VAL A 382 -5.65 7.16 -34.46
C VAL A 382 -4.80 7.99 -35.42
N SER A 383 -4.99 9.31 -35.46
CA SER A 383 -4.18 10.23 -36.29
C SER A 383 -2.70 10.20 -35.91
N ILE A 384 -2.38 9.96 -34.63
CA ILE A 384 -1.00 9.84 -34.13
C ILE A 384 -0.38 8.46 -34.45
N GLY A 385 -1.22 7.43 -34.63
CA GLY A 385 -0.76 6.08 -34.96
C GLY A 385 -1.11 5.00 -33.93
N PHE A 386 -1.88 5.32 -32.88
CA PHE A 386 -2.38 4.32 -31.94
C PHE A 386 -3.40 3.37 -32.61
N ASN A 387 -3.60 2.21 -32.01
CA ASN A 387 -4.55 1.23 -32.53
C ASN A 387 -5.99 1.79 -32.48
N PRO A 388 -6.77 1.72 -33.58
CA PRO A 388 -8.18 2.13 -33.58
C PRO A 388 -9.06 1.42 -32.53
N LYS A 389 -8.63 0.25 -32.08
CA LYS A 389 -9.30 -0.55 -31.04
C LYS A 389 -8.74 -0.25 -29.63
N SER A 390 -7.95 0.79 -29.46
CA SER A 390 -7.48 1.21 -28.13
C SER A 390 -8.67 1.46 -27.20
N ILE A 391 -8.52 1.07 -25.94
CA ILE A 391 -9.58 1.14 -24.95
C ILE A 391 -9.74 2.58 -24.49
N ILE A 392 -10.95 3.13 -24.57
CA ILE A 392 -11.32 4.45 -24.06
C ILE A 392 -12.41 4.28 -22.99
N ILE A 393 -12.20 4.88 -21.83
CA ILE A 393 -13.09 4.81 -20.67
C ILE A 393 -13.30 6.20 -20.09
N PRO A 394 -14.49 6.78 -20.23
CA PRO A 394 -14.84 8.02 -19.52
C PRO A 394 -15.10 7.72 -18.03
N ILE A 395 -14.69 8.66 -17.17
CA ILE A 395 -14.87 8.54 -15.73
C ILE A 395 -15.17 9.88 -15.05
N SER A 396 -15.75 9.80 -13.84
CA SER A 396 -15.67 10.83 -12.80
C SER A 396 -14.80 10.34 -11.66
N ALA A 397 -13.51 10.68 -11.67
CA ALA A 397 -12.58 10.25 -10.63
C ALA A 397 -12.92 10.85 -9.25
N LYS A 398 -13.43 12.09 -9.22
CA LYS A 398 -13.83 12.77 -7.98
C LYS A 398 -14.98 12.03 -7.29
N SER A 399 -16.08 11.79 -8.00
CA SER A 399 -17.25 11.09 -7.47
C SER A 399 -16.90 9.65 -7.09
N ALA A 400 -16.08 8.96 -7.92
CA ALA A 400 -15.63 7.61 -7.64
C ALA A 400 -14.84 7.53 -6.33
N ARG A 401 -13.92 8.48 -6.07
CA ARG A 401 -13.17 8.57 -4.81
C ARG A 401 -14.13 8.70 -3.62
N LEU A 402 -15.05 9.65 -3.68
CA LEU A 402 -16.01 9.90 -2.60
C LEU A 402 -16.86 8.65 -2.31
N PHE A 403 -17.38 8.00 -3.35
CA PHE A 403 -18.21 6.80 -3.15
C PHE A 403 -17.43 5.62 -2.59
N LYS A 404 -16.21 5.37 -3.07
CA LYS A 404 -15.34 4.34 -2.47
C LYS A 404 -15.00 4.63 -1.01
N MET A 405 -14.64 5.88 -0.69
CA MET A 405 -14.38 6.28 0.71
C MET A 405 -15.62 6.09 1.60
N ALA A 406 -16.81 6.41 1.10
CA ALA A 406 -18.05 6.18 1.82
C ALA A 406 -18.31 4.68 2.06
N ILE A 407 -18.14 3.85 1.04
CA ILE A 407 -18.28 2.38 1.15
C ILE A 407 -17.31 1.80 2.19
N LYS A 408 -16.09 2.36 2.31
CA LYS A 408 -15.10 1.99 3.31
C LYS A 408 -15.38 2.56 4.72
N GLY A 409 -16.46 3.30 4.92
CA GLY A 409 -16.78 3.94 6.21
C GLY A 409 -15.91 5.15 6.55
N LYS A 410 -15.27 5.77 5.56
CA LYS A 410 -14.39 6.94 5.72
C LYS A 410 -15.08 8.28 5.47
N SER A 411 -16.40 8.29 5.31
CA SER A 411 -17.20 9.51 5.05
C SER A 411 -17.14 10.55 6.17
N LEU A 412 -16.75 10.16 7.39
CA LEU A 412 -16.53 11.09 8.51
C LEU A 412 -15.38 12.08 8.26
N ASN A 413 -14.45 11.72 7.39
CA ASN A 413 -13.29 12.54 7.04
C ASN A 413 -13.60 13.57 5.93
N PHE A 414 -14.81 13.56 5.38
CA PHE A 414 -15.18 14.48 4.30
C PHE A 414 -15.21 15.94 4.80
N THR A 415 -14.59 16.82 4.02
CA THR A 415 -14.78 18.27 4.17
C THR A 415 -16.22 18.65 3.84
N GLN A 416 -16.65 19.85 4.25
CA GLN A 416 -18.01 20.32 3.93
C GLN A 416 -18.26 20.38 2.41
N LYS A 417 -17.25 20.76 1.64
CA LYS A 417 -17.31 20.76 0.17
C LYS A 417 -17.51 19.35 -0.36
N GLU A 418 -16.76 18.38 0.10
CA GLU A 418 -16.87 16.99 -0.33
C GLU A 418 -18.21 16.35 0.02
N LYS A 419 -18.79 16.74 1.17
CA LYS A 419 -20.16 16.31 1.53
C LYS A 419 -21.20 16.84 0.54
N ASN A 420 -21.09 18.12 0.17
CA ASN A 420 -21.99 18.74 -0.81
C ASN A 420 -21.79 18.10 -2.19
N ASP A 421 -20.56 17.90 -2.61
CA ASP A 421 -20.22 17.22 -3.88
C ASP A 421 -20.78 15.79 -3.87
N PHE A 422 -20.58 15.03 -2.79
CA PHE A 422 -21.13 13.69 -2.64
C PHE A 422 -22.67 13.65 -2.78
N MET A 423 -23.38 14.57 -2.12
CA MET A 423 -24.85 14.62 -2.17
C MET A 423 -25.37 14.96 -3.56
N THR A 424 -24.67 15.84 -4.27
CA THR A 424 -25.03 16.19 -5.66
C THR A 424 -24.75 15.02 -6.60
N ASP A 425 -23.53 14.49 -6.53
CA ASP A 425 -23.05 13.46 -7.46
C ASP A 425 -23.83 12.14 -7.30
N ILE A 426 -24.17 11.75 -6.05
CA ILE A 426 -24.93 10.51 -5.83
C ILE A 426 -26.33 10.60 -6.42
N SER A 427 -27.00 11.76 -6.32
CA SER A 427 -28.34 11.95 -6.87
C SER A 427 -28.32 11.83 -8.39
N LEU A 428 -27.31 12.40 -9.04
CA LEU A 428 -27.16 12.32 -10.49
C LEU A 428 -26.78 10.90 -10.95
N LEU A 429 -25.74 10.32 -10.34
CA LEU A 429 -25.15 9.06 -10.79
C LEU A 429 -25.96 7.82 -10.39
N LEU A 430 -27.00 7.94 -9.55
CA LEU A 430 -27.98 6.86 -9.36
C LEU A 430 -28.93 6.73 -10.54
N GLU A 431 -29.19 7.82 -11.27
CA GLU A 431 -30.12 7.89 -12.39
C GLU A 431 -29.42 7.83 -13.74
N ASP A 432 -28.27 8.50 -13.86
CA ASP A 432 -27.48 8.57 -15.11
C ASP A 432 -26.34 7.55 -15.11
N ASN A 433 -26.34 6.68 -16.11
CA ASN A 433 -25.30 5.69 -16.37
C ASN A 433 -24.54 5.97 -17.69
N SER A 434 -24.68 7.14 -18.28
CA SER A 434 -24.11 7.50 -19.57
C SER A 434 -22.58 7.36 -19.60
N ILE A 435 -21.90 7.73 -18.50
CA ILE A 435 -20.45 7.58 -18.35
C ILE A 435 -20.05 6.08 -18.45
N ALA A 436 -20.67 5.23 -17.65
CA ALA A 436 -20.34 3.81 -17.66
C ALA A 436 -20.67 3.12 -19.00
N LEU A 437 -21.80 3.53 -19.62
CA LEU A 437 -22.24 2.96 -20.89
C LEU A 437 -21.37 3.37 -22.09
N ALA A 438 -20.75 4.55 -22.06
CA ALA A 438 -19.84 5.01 -23.12
C ALA A 438 -18.47 4.33 -23.10
N SER A 439 -18.16 3.52 -22.09
CA SER A 439 -16.90 2.81 -21.95
C SER A 439 -16.79 1.61 -22.93
N ASP A 440 -15.60 1.39 -23.48
CA ASP A 440 -15.29 0.23 -24.32
C ASP A 440 -15.25 -1.09 -23.52
N ILE A 441 -14.93 -1.02 -22.23
CA ILE A 441 -14.95 -2.16 -21.28
C ILE A 441 -16.03 -1.92 -20.24
N LYS A 442 -16.76 -2.97 -19.88
CA LYS A 442 -17.81 -2.89 -18.87
C LYS A 442 -17.56 -3.89 -17.75
N ALA A 443 -17.52 -3.39 -16.52
CA ALA A 443 -17.51 -4.21 -15.32
C ALA A 443 -18.91 -4.77 -15.06
N SER A 444 -19.01 -5.82 -14.23
CA SER A 444 -20.30 -6.30 -13.71
C SER A 444 -20.59 -5.60 -12.38
N CYS A 445 -21.82 -5.15 -12.23
CA CYS A 445 -22.32 -4.63 -10.95
C CYS A 445 -23.17 -5.71 -10.29
N HIS A 446 -22.57 -6.51 -9.40
CA HIS A 446 -23.28 -7.54 -8.65
C HIS A 446 -22.93 -7.41 -7.17
N ASP A 447 -23.91 -7.04 -6.37
CA ASP A 447 -23.80 -7.21 -4.91
C ASP A 447 -25.19 -7.17 -4.25
N THR A 448 -25.31 -7.90 -3.14
CA THR A 448 -26.55 -8.08 -2.38
C THR A 448 -26.45 -7.49 -0.95
N ASP A 449 -25.46 -6.64 -0.69
CA ASP A 449 -25.26 -6.02 0.64
C ASP A 449 -26.14 -4.76 0.78
N ASP A 450 -27.26 -4.89 1.47
CA ASP A 450 -28.20 -3.80 1.76
C ASP A 450 -27.90 -3.05 3.07
N SER A 451 -26.74 -3.27 3.68
CA SER A 451 -26.35 -2.51 4.89
C SER A 451 -26.32 -1.01 4.60
N SER A 452 -26.81 -0.21 5.55
CA SER A 452 -26.93 1.23 5.39
C SER A 452 -25.72 1.98 5.88
N ILE A 453 -25.34 3.02 5.15
CA ILE A 453 -24.28 3.98 5.50
C ILE A 453 -24.92 5.34 5.69
N TYR A 454 -24.64 6.00 6.81
CA TYR A 454 -25.14 7.33 7.14
C TYR A 454 -24.12 8.39 6.78
N ILE A 455 -24.53 9.36 5.97
CA ILE A 455 -23.74 10.53 5.62
C ILE A 455 -24.59 11.76 5.88
N GLU A 456 -24.15 12.59 6.81
CA GLU A 456 -24.96 13.66 7.40
C GLU A 456 -26.29 13.10 7.93
N ASN A 457 -27.41 13.60 7.42
CA ASN A 457 -28.76 13.20 7.85
C ASN A 457 -29.45 12.24 6.87
N LYS A 458 -28.72 11.68 5.90
CA LYS A 458 -29.26 10.76 4.90
C LYS A 458 -28.66 9.38 5.03
N SER A 459 -29.48 8.37 4.80
CA SER A 459 -29.10 6.96 4.75
C SER A 459 -29.03 6.50 3.30
N PHE A 460 -27.94 5.82 2.95
CA PHE A 460 -27.75 5.19 1.65
C PHE A 460 -27.45 3.72 1.85
N SER A 461 -28.09 2.84 1.07
CA SER A 461 -27.67 1.44 1.06
C SER A 461 -26.32 1.29 0.36
N ARG A 462 -25.52 0.28 0.77
CA ARG A 462 -24.29 -0.02 0.05
C ARG A 462 -24.54 -0.34 -1.42
N ASN A 463 -25.66 -0.93 -1.73
CA ASN A 463 -26.08 -1.22 -3.11
C ASN A 463 -26.26 0.06 -3.94
N GLN A 464 -26.89 1.10 -3.36
CA GLN A 464 -26.99 2.42 -4.01
C GLN A 464 -25.62 3.03 -4.26
N LEU A 465 -24.71 2.99 -3.26
CA LEU A 465 -23.37 3.53 -3.41
C LEU A 465 -22.55 2.78 -4.46
N ARG A 466 -22.68 1.46 -4.54
CA ARG A 466 -22.00 0.65 -5.57
C ARG A 466 -22.58 0.89 -6.97
N LYS A 467 -23.88 1.06 -7.08
CA LYS A 467 -24.52 1.45 -8.35
C LYS A 467 -24.00 2.83 -8.81
N ALA A 468 -23.98 3.81 -7.92
CA ALA A 468 -23.45 5.13 -8.23
C ALA A 468 -21.96 5.06 -8.58
N LEU A 469 -21.14 4.28 -7.84
CA LEU A 469 -19.75 4.03 -8.16
C LEU A 469 -19.57 3.38 -9.53
N TYR A 470 -20.39 2.37 -9.87
CA TYR A 470 -20.36 1.77 -11.22
C TYR A 470 -20.59 2.83 -12.30
N ASN A 471 -21.57 3.71 -12.10
CA ASN A 471 -21.92 4.75 -13.06
C ASN A 471 -20.85 5.85 -13.20
N THR A 472 -19.89 5.95 -12.26
CA THR A 472 -18.70 6.82 -12.44
C THR A 472 -17.73 6.35 -13.51
N GLY A 473 -17.85 5.13 -14.03
CA GLY A 473 -16.93 4.53 -14.99
C GLY A 473 -15.63 3.95 -14.38
N LEU A 474 -15.28 4.24 -13.12
CA LEU A 474 -14.04 3.74 -12.50
C LEU A 474 -13.95 2.21 -12.46
N PRO A 475 -15.01 1.45 -12.10
CA PRO A 475 -14.97 -0.02 -12.14
C PRO A 475 -14.65 -0.60 -13.53
N ASN A 476 -14.98 0.14 -14.61
CA ASN A 476 -14.61 -0.26 -15.98
C ASN A 476 -13.09 -0.17 -16.19
N VAL A 477 -12.43 0.85 -15.60
CA VAL A 477 -10.96 0.95 -15.63
C VAL A 477 -10.33 -0.18 -14.85
N GLU A 478 -10.80 -0.46 -13.63
CA GLU A 478 -10.33 -1.58 -12.79
C GLU A 478 -10.44 -2.91 -13.55
N LYS A 479 -11.57 -3.13 -14.22
CA LYS A 479 -11.79 -4.31 -15.07
C LYS A 479 -10.84 -4.38 -16.25
N ALA A 480 -10.59 -3.27 -16.93
CA ALA A 480 -9.62 -3.20 -18.02
C ALA A 480 -8.20 -3.57 -17.54
N LEU A 481 -7.78 -3.05 -16.38
CA LEU A 481 -6.49 -3.36 -15.78
C LEU A 481 -6.35 -4.86 -15.42
N GLU A 482 -7.39 -5.45 -14.83
CA GLU A 482 -7.42 -6.89 -14.57
C GLU A 482 -7.29 -7.72 -15.86
N MET A 483 -8.03 -7.34 -16.89
CA MET A 483 -7.99 -8.03 -18.18
C MET A 483 -6.61 -7.94 -18.85
N ILE A 484 -5.97 -6.77 -18.78
CA ILE A 484 -4.60 -6.58 -19.29
C ILE A 484 -3.61 -7.41 -18.46
N ALA A 485 -3.72 -7.38 -17.12
CA ALA A 485 -2.85 -8.16 -16.25
C ALA A 485 -2.99 -9.66 -16.46
N ALA A 486 -4.18 -10.13 -16.81
CA ALA A 486 -4.46 -11.52 -17.18
C ALA A 486 -4.11 -11.86 -18.64
N ASN A 487 -3.61 -10.92 -19.44
CA ASN A 487 -3.36 -11.04 -20.88
C ASN A 487 -4.62 -11.42 -21.70
N LEU A 488 -5.80 -10.97 -21.27
CA LEU A 488 -7.07 -11.24 -21.96
C LEU A 488 -7.38 -10.21 -23.06
N ILE A 489 -6.73 -9.05 -23.02
CA ILE A 489 -6.84 -7.96 -24.01
C ILE A 489 -5.48 -7.34 -24.29
#